data_cd236f7d5ebf14e459219642db8c340c
#
_entry.id   cd236f7d5ebf14e459219642db8c340c
#
_cell.length_a   1.000
_cell.length_b   1.000
_cell.length_c   1.000
_cell.angle_alpha   90.00
_cell.angle_beta   90.00
_cell.angle_gamma   90.00
#
_symmetry.space_group_name_H-M   'P 1'
#
loop_
_entity.id
_entity.type
_entity.pdbx_description
1 polymer ?
#
loop_
_entity_poly.entity_id
_entity_poly.type
_entity_poly.pdbx_seq_one_letter_code
_entity_poly.pdbx_strand_id
1 'polypeptide(L)'
;MNSRCASINKILPFSCVDGPGNRLAIFLQGCNLRCKNCHNPYTMGICDNCGDCIATCPQQALSLQNGVINWNADSCEQCDTCIQQCPRQSSPMTLTYTVDELIAITRKYAAFINGVTVSGGESTLQLPFLIDYFKAIKEAPDLRHLTCLIDSNGTLSLNGWQKIAPFMDGAMIDLKSWSEETHIYLTGRSNQRIKKSIKWLSEHNLLAELRLLYIPEKTDYLENIEPLSHFINSLGESITIHINAFHQHGVYGEAKNWRSANKEQIINLQNELILRKVNLIKTPNIYT
;
A
#
# COMPACT_ATOMS: atom_id res chain seq x y z
N MET A 1 -23.63 -19.71 -2.75
CA MET A 1 -23.04 -18.79 -1.72
C MET A 1 -22.65 -17.53 -2.45
N ASN A 2 -23.06 -16.35 -1.98
CA ASN A 2 -22.60 -15.11 -2.61
C ASN A 2 -21.09 -15.02 -2.40
N SER A 3 -20.31 -15.10 -3.48
CA SER A 3 -18.87 -14.87 -3.46
C SER A 3 -18.59 -13.46 -2.96
N ARG A 4 -17.67 -13.31 -2.00
CA ARG A 4 -17.26 -11.96 -1.54
C ARG A 4 -16.61 -11.20 -2.68
N CYS A 5 -16.88 -9.90 -2.72
CA CYS A 5 -16.35 -8.99 -3.71
C CYS A 5 -15.43 -7.94 -3.07
N ALA A 6 -14.47 -7.46 -3.83
CA ALA A 6 -13.63 -6.33 -3.48
C ALA A 6 -13.69 -5.23 -4.54
N SER A 7 -13.60 -3.98 -4.07
CA SER A 7 -13.41 -2.82 -4.95
C SER A 7 -11.91 -2.68 -5.25
N ILE A 8 -11.54 -2.86 -6.52
CA ILE A 8 -10.17 -2.85 -7.01
C ILE A 8 -9.98 -1.65 -7.93
N ASN A 9 -8.95 -0.85 -7.61
CA ASN A 9 -8.58 0.32 -8.40
C ASN A 9 -7.71 -0.07 -9.61
N LYS A 10 -6.73 -0.95 -9.37
CA LYS A 10 -5.75 -1.33 -10.39
C LYS A 10 -5.22 -2.75 -10.17
N ILE A 11 -4.95 -3.44 -11.26
CA ILE A 11 -4.21 -4.71 -11.27
C ILE A 11 -3.01 -4.53 -12.20
N LEU A 12 -1.81 -4.72 -11.67
CA LEU A 12 -0.57 -4.74 -12.44
C LEU A 12 -0.11 -6.20 -12.58
N PRO A 13 -0.17 -6.76 -13.79
CA PRO A 13 0.21 -8.15 -14.02
C PRO A 13 1.66 -8.48 -13.66
N PHE A 14 2.53 -7.48 -13.77
CA PHE A 14 3.97 -7.60 -13.52
C PHE A 14 4.47 -6.39 -12.75
N SER A 15 5.00 -6.62 -11.57
CA SER A 15 5.66 -5.59 -10.76
C SER A 15 6.87 -6.16 -10.05
N CYS A 16 8.02 -5.47 -10.18
CA CYS A 16 9.26 -5.79 -9.48
C CYS A 16 9.53 -4.84 -8.30
N VAL A 17 8.56 -3.96 -7.97
CA VAL A 17 8.69 -2.96 -6.89
C VAL A 17 7.72 -3.20 -5.73
N ASP A 18 6.72 -4.06 -5.93
CA ASP A 18 5.71 -4.38 -4.92
C ASP A 18 6.06 -5.65 -4.12
N GLY A 19 7.32 -5.83 -3.80
CA GLY A 19 7.86 -6.97 -3.06
C GLY A 19 8.91 -7.75 -3.85
N PRO A 20 9.45 -8.84 -3.28
CA PRO A 20 10.52 -9.60 -3.90
C PRO A 20 10.04 -10.38 -5.13
N GLY A 21 10.86 -10.38 -6.16
CA GLY A 21 10.59 -11.04 -7.43
C GLY A 21 9.57 -10.30 -8.30
N ASN A 22 9.03 -10.98 -9.30
CA ASN A 22 7.97 -10.46 -10.15
C ASN A 22 6.60 -10.81 -9.56
N ARG A 23 5.73 -9.82 -9.41
CA ARG A 23 4.47 -9.97 -8.67
C ARG A 23 3.25 -9.50 -9.45
N LEU A 24 2.14 -10.20 -9.28
CA LEU A 24 0.83 -9.65 -9.59
C LEU A 24 0.46 -8.68 -8.46
N ALA A 25 0.50 -7.37 -8.73
CA ALA A 25 0.14 -6.36 -7.74
C ALA A 25 -1.31 -5.90 -7.91
N ILE A 26 -2.08 -5.95 -6.82
CA ILE A 26 -3.51 -5.66 -6.78
C ILE A 26 -3.74 -4.50 -5.82
N PHE A 27 -4.33 -3.41 -6.31
CA PHE A 27 -4.56 -2.19 -5.54
C PHE A 27 -6.04 -2.05 -5.20
N LEU A 28 -6.36 -2.22 -3.91
CA LEU A 28 -7.73 -2.10 -3.40
C LEU A 28 -8.09 -0.62 -3.14
N GLN A 29 -9.38 -0.31 -3.23
CA GLN A 29 -9.92 1.02 -2.97
C GLN A 29 -10.28 1.19 -1.49
N GLY A 30 -10.06 2.39 -0.97
CA GLY A 30 -10.33 2.80 0.40
C GLY A 30 -9.10 2.80 1.30
N CYS A 31 -8.95 3.83 2.12
CA CYS A 31 -7.88 3.96 3.12
C CYS A 31 -8.42 4.60 4.40
N ASN A 32 -7.91 4.17 5.53
CA ASN A 32 -8.23 4.72 6.84
C ASN A 32 -7.23 5.78 7.33
N LEU A 33 -6.15 6.02 6.58
CA LEU A 33 -5.26 7.16 6.77
C LEU A 33 -5.60 8.29 5.79
N ARG A 34 -5.11 9.48 6.09
CA ARG A 34 -5.21 10.69 5.24
C ARG A 34 -3.83 11.31 5.08
N CYS A 35 -2.91 10.50 4.54
CA CYS A 35 -1.51 10.90 4.40
C CYS A 35 -1.40 12.11 3.47
N LYS A 36 -0.80 13.20 3.96
CA LYS A 36 -0.57 14.42 3.19
C LYS A 36 0.35 14.18 1.98
N ASN A 37 1.25 13.22 2.11
CA ASN A 37 2.24 12.81 1.11
C ASN A 37 1.81 11.57 0.31
N CYS A 38 0.52 11.26 0.23
CA CYS A 38 0.06 10.06 -0.49
C CYS A 38 0.33 10.20 -1.99
N HIS A 39 1.01 9.20 -2.57
CA HIS A 39 1.27 9.13 -4.02
C HIS A 39 0.06 8.61 -4.82
N ASN A 40 -0.90 7.95 -4.13
CA ASN A 40 -2.12 7.42 -4.72
C ASN A 40 -3.37 7.97 -4.00
N PRO A 41 -3.53 9.31 -3.89
CA PRO A 41 -4.59 9.91 -3.08
C PRO A 41 -6.00 9.52 -3.53
N TYR A 42 -6.19 9.18 -4.81
CA TYR A 42 -7.44 8.70 -5.38
C TYR A 42 -7.88 7.32 -4.86
N THR A 43 -7.00 6.59 -4.18
CA THR A 43 -7.34 5.31 -3.53
C THR A 43 -7.85 5.51 -2.10
N MET A 44 -7.76 6.72 -1.53
CA MET A 44 -8.14 6.98 -0.14
C MET A 44 -9.65 6.95 0.09
N GLY A 45 -10.41 7.59 -0.78
CA GLY A 45 -11.86 7.67 -0.68
C GLY A 45 -12.58 6.46 -1.26
N ILE A 46 -13.86 6.35 -0.95
CA ILE A 46 -14.77 5.40 -1.61
C ILE A 46 -15.79 6.21 -2.36
N CYS A 47 -16.06 5.86 -3.62
CA CYS A 47 -17.06 6.52 -4.44
C CYS A 47 -18.45 6.32 -3.80
N ASP A 48 -19.19 7.41 -3.61
CA ASP A 48 -20.57 7.39 -3.12
C ASP A 48 -21.59 7.60 -4.24
N ASN A 49 -21.10 7.55 -5.49
CA ASN A 49 -21.93 7.67 -6.69
C ASN A 49 -22.68 9.02 -6.81
N CYS A 50 -22.13 10.12 -6.29
CA CYS A 50 -22.76 11.45 -6.36
C CYS A 50 -22.93 11.99 -7.80
N GLY A 51 -22.11 11.56 -8.75
CA GLY A 51 -22.20 11.97 -10.15
C GLY A 51 -21.41 13.22 -10.51
N ASP A 52 -20.80 13.93 -9.54
CA ASP A 52 -20.08 15.22 -9.75
C ASP A 52 -19.00 15.15 -10.84
N CYS A 53 -18.39 13.96 -11.01
CA CYS A 53 -17.32 13.73 -11.99
C CYS A 53 -17.81 13.48 -13.42
N ILE A 54 -19.11 13.18 -13.65
CA ILE A 54 -19.62 12.79 -14.96
C ILE A 54 -19.49 13.94 -15.96
N ALA A 55 -19.95 15.12 -15.58
CA ALA A 55 -19.92 16.30 -16.43
C ALA A 55 -18.51 16.79 -16.73
N THR A 56 -17.52 16.38 -15.95
CA THR A 56 -16.13 16.79 -16.10
C THR A 56 -15.30 15.85 -16.99
N CYS A 57 -15.86 14.69 -17.37
CA CYS A 57 -15.18 13.71 -18.19
C CYS A 57 -15.17 14.16 -19.67
N PRO A 58 -14.02 14.53 -20.28
CA PRO A 58 -13.97 15.03 -21.64
C PRO A 58 -14.39 13.98 -22.68
N GLN A 59 -14.16 12.70 -22.37
CA GLN A 59 -14.49 11.56 -23.24
C GLN A 59 -15.85 10.93 -22.92
N GLN A 60 -16.62 11.51 -22.01
CA GLN A 60 -17.92 10.96 -21.58
C GLN A 60 -17.85 9.46 -21.19
N ALA A 61 -16.70 9.04 -20.65
CA ALA A 61 -16.46 7.66 -20.21
C ALA A 61 -17.15 7.29 -18.91
N LEU A 62 -17.88 8.22 -18.29
CA LEU A 62 -18.62 8.03 -17.05
C LEU A 62 -20.11 8.23 -17.27
N SER A 63 -20.92 7.36 -16.67
CA SER A 63 -22.39 7.46 -16.68
C SER A 63 -22.96 7.06 -15.31
N LEU A 64 -24.13 7.60 -14.97
CA LEU A 64 -24.89 7.16 -13.79
C LEU A 64 -26.00 6.22 -14.25
N GLN A 65 -25.94 4.94 -13.85
CA GLN A 65 -26.94 3.94 -14.15
C GLN A 65 -27.41 3.25 -12.88
N ASN A 66 -28.69 3.25 -12.65
CA ASN A 66 -29.29 2.67 -11.41
C ASN A 66 -28.67 3.19 -10.10
N GLY A 67 -28.25 4.47 -10.07
CA GLY A 67 -27.63 5.09 -8.90
C GLY A 67 -26.16 4.70 -8.69
N VAL A 68 -25.51 4.07 -9.67
CA VAL A 68 -24.09 3.66 -9.63
C VAL A 68 -23.34 4.33 -10.79
N ILE A 69 -22.16 4.86 -10.50
CA ILE A 69 -21.26 5.37 -11.53
C ILE A 69 -20.65 4.19 -12.28
N ASN A 70 -20.89 4.16 -13.58
CA ASN A 70 -20.29 3.21 -14.50
C ASN A 70 -19.16 3.88 -15.26
N TRP A 71 -18.03 3.20 -15.34
CA TRP A 71 -16.86 3.61 -16.08
C TRP A 71 -16.64 2.72 -17.28
N ASN A 72 -16.54 3.35 -18.45
CA ASN A 72 -16.17 2.70 -19.68
C ASN A 72 -14.65 2.86 -19.93
N ALA A 73 -13.91 1.77 -19.73
CA ALA A 73 -12.46 1.75 -19.88
C ALA A 73 -12.01 2.01 -21.33
N ASP A 74 -12.78 1.56 -22.32
CA ASP A 74 -12.44 1.69 -23.75
C ASP A 74 -12.52 3.15 -24.24
N SER A 75 -13.40 3.94 -23.63
CA SER A 75 -13.55 5.36 -23.95
C SER A 75 -12.64 6.26 -23.08
N CYS A 76 -12.00 5.71 -22.05
CA CYS A 76 -11.25 6.49 -21.07
C CYS A 76 -9.80 6.77 -21.52
N GLU A 77 -9.42 8.05 -21.63
CA GLU A 77 -8.05 8.48 -21.95
C GLU A 77 -7.15 8.62 -20.71
N GLN A 78 -7.61 8.22 -19.52
CA GLN A 78 -6.86 8.29 -18.25
C GLN A 78 -6.33 9.70 -17.92
N CYS A 79 -7.11 10.72 -18.22
CA CYS A 79 -6.75 12.14 -17.99
C CYS A 79 -6.87 12.58 -16.52
N ASP A 80 -7.39 11.73 -15.63
CA ASP A 80 -7.59 11.94 -14.20
C ASP A 80 -8.46 13.13 -13.79
N THR A 81 -9.13 13.80 -14.72
CA THR A 81 -10.01 14.96 -14.42
C THR A 81 -11.10 14.58 -13.42
N CYS A 82 -11.70 13.39 -13.55
CA CYS A 82 -12.71 12.89 -12.62
C CYS A 82 -12.17 12.69 -11.20
N ILE A 83 -10.91 12.31 -11.04
CA ILE A 83 -10.23 12.16 -9.76
C ILE A 83 -9.96 13.53 -9.13
N GLN A 84 -9.46 14.47 -9.93
CA GLN A 84 -9.14 15.83 -9.47
C GLN A 84 -10.38 16.60 -8.99
N GLN A 85 -11.53 16.36 -9.60
CA GLN A 85 -12.80 16.99 -9.23
C GLN A 85 -13.53 16.28 -8.08
N CYS A 86 -13.11 15.07 -7.70
CA CYS A 86 -13.81 14.28 -6.69
C CYS A 86 -13.63 14.87 -5.29
N PRO A 87 -14.70 15.37 -4.62
CA PRO A 87 -14.61 15.95 -3.27
C PRO A 87 -14.29 14.90 -2.20
N ARG A 88 -14.39 13.60 -2.54
CA ARG A 88 -14.14 12.47 -1.64
C ARG A 88 -12.75 11.87 -1.83
N GLN A 89 -11.94 12.44 -2.74
CA GLN A 89 -10.63 11.89 -3.11
C GLN A 89 -10.73 10.39 -3.47
N SER A 90 -11.71 10.06 -4.31
CA SER A 90 -11.96 8.72 -4.80
C SER A 90 -11.78 8.63 -6.32
N SER A 91 -11.60 7.42 -6.81
CA SER A 91 -11.62 7.15 -8.25
C SER A 91 -12.96 6.51 -8.64
N PRO A 92 -13.64 6.98 -9.69
CA PRO A 92 -14.76 6.27 -10.27
C PRO A 92 -14.32 5.06 -11.13
N MET A 93 -13.01 4.97 -11.42
CA MET A 93 -12.41 3.92 -12.26
C MET A 93 -12.10 2.65 -11.44
N THR A 94 -13.00 2.28 -10.53
CA THR A 94 -12.88 1.05 -9.73
C THR A 94 -13.78 -0.04 -10.30
N LEU A 95 -13.27 -1.26 -10.28
CA LEU A 95 -14.03 -2.45 -10.67
C LEU A 95 -14.25 -3.35 -9.46
N THR A 96 -15.38 -4.03 -9.45
CA THR A 96 -15.70 -5.02 -8.42
C THR A 96 -15.30 -6.39 -8.91
N TYR A 97 -14.50 -7.11 -8.14
CA TYR A 97 -14.07 -8.47 -8.47
C TYR A 97 -14.48 -9.44 -7.35
N THR A 98 -14.97 -10.59 -7.75
CA THR A 98 -15.12 -11.76 -6.89
C THR A 98 -13.77 -12.44 -6.68
N VAL A 99 -13.68 -13.31 -5.67
CA VAL A 99 -12.48 -14.14 -5.45
C VAL A 99 -12.19 -15.02 -6.68
N ASP A 100 -13.22 -15.63 -7.29
CA ASP A 100 -13.07 -16.52 -8.43
C ASP A 100 -12.51 -15.79 -9.66
N GLU A 101 -13.00 -14.58 -9.94
CA GLU A 101 -12.48 -13.74 -11.03
C GLU A 101 -11.01 -13.38 -10.80
N LEU A 102 -10.65 -13.04 -9.55
CA LEU A 102 -9.27 -12.69 -9.23
C LEU A 102 -8.34 -13.91 -9.27
N ILE A 103 -8.83 -15.09 -8.89
CA ILE A 103 -8.12 -16.36 -9.06
C ILE A 103 -7.91 -16.68 -10.54
N ALA A 104 -8.91 -16.45 -11.41
CA ALA A 104 -8.75 -16.62 -12.85
C ALA A 104 -7.66 -15.70 -13.43
N ILE A 105 -7.62 -14.43 -12.99
CA ILE A 105 -6.55 -13.49 -13.36
C ILE A 105 -5.20 -13.99 -12.86
N THR A 106 -5.09 -14.41 -11.61
CA THR A 106 -3.86 -14.93 -11.01
C THR A 106 -3.34 -16.13 -11.81
N ARG A 107 -4.22 -17.06 -12.15
CA ARG A 107 -3.89 -18.25 -12.93
C ARG A 107 -3.34 -17.91 -14.31
N LYS A 108 -3.91 -16.90 -14.98
CA LYS A 108 -3.42 -16.39 -16.28
C LYS A 108 -1.94 -15.98 -16.24
N TYR A 109 -1.47 -15.44 -15.12
CA TYR A 109 -0.11 -14.90 -14.98
C TYR A 109 0.82 -15.81 -14.14
N ALA A 110 0.32 -16.90 -13.56
CA ALA A 110 1.02 -17.74 -12.60
C ALA A 110 2.40 -18.23 -13.07
N ALA A 111 2.56 -18.51 -14.37
CA ALA A 111 3.84 -18.96 -14.93
C ALA A 111 4.93 -17.86 -14.96
N PHE A 112 4.58 -16.60 -14.78
CA PHE A 112 5.49 -15.46 -14.93
C PHE A 112 5.74 -14.70 -13.64
N ILE A 113 5.06 -15.06 -12.55
CA ILE A 113 5.12 -14.35 -11.27
C ILE A 113 5.63 -15.26 -10.14
N ASN A 114 6.30 -14.67 -9.16
CA ASN A 114 6.73 -15.36 -7.94
C ASN A 114 5.65 -15.31 -6.85
N GLY A 115 4.64 -14.48 -7.03
CA GLY A 115 3.56 -14.34 -6.07
C GLY A 115 2.64 -13.16 -6.34
N VAL A 116 1.71 -12.95 -5.43
CA VAL A 116 0.78 -11.83 -5.44
C VAL A 116 1.11 -10.85 -4.32
N THR A 117 0.90 -9.56 -4.57
CA THR A 117 0.92 -8.52 -3.52
C THR A 117 -0.39 -7.77 -3.55
N VAL A 118 -1.07 -7.69 -2.42
CA VAL A 118 -2.27 -6.86 -2.29
C VAL A 118 -1.93 -5.60 -1.52
N SER A 119 -2.15 -4.47 -2.18
CA SER A 119 -1.86 -3.10 -1.75
C SER A 119 -3.08 -2.20 -2.00
N GLY A 120 -2.89 -0.92 -2.29
CA GLY A 120 -3.93 0.02 -2.68
C GLY A 120 -3.98 1.25 -1.80
N GLY A 121 -5.16 1.65 -1.31
CA GLY A 121 -5.28 2.58 -0.20
C GLY A 121 -4.80 1.91 1.09
N GLU A 122 -5.64 1.07 1.66
CA GLU A 122 -5.27 0.13 2.74
C GLU A 122 -5.97 -1.21 2.48
N SER A 123 -5.20 -2.20 2.06
CA SER A 123 -5.71 -3.51 1.64
C SER A 123 -6.46 -4.25 2.75
N THR A 124 -6.02 -4.07 4.00
CA THR A 124 -6.61 -4.77 5.15
C THR A 124 -7.99 -4.26 5.56
N LEU A 125 -8.49 -3.17 4.98
CA LEU A 125 -9.88 -2.74 5.16
C LEU A 125 -10.88 -3.74 4.53
N GLN A 126 -10.43 -4.48 3.52
CA GLN A 126 -11.22 -5.54 2.88
C GLN A 126 -10.77 -6.94 3.34
N LEU A 127 -10.37 -7.06 4.62
CA LEU A 127 -9.77 -8.26 5.21
C LEU A 127 -10.53 -9.57 4.92
N PRO A 128 -11.88 -9.65 5.00
CA PRO A 128 -12.58 -10.90 4.71
C PRO A 128 -12.39 -11.39 3.26
N PHE A 129 -12.35 -10.48 2.30
CA PHE A 129 -12.03 -10.80 0.91
C PHE A 129 -10.58 -11.26 0.76
N LEU A 130 -9.66 -10.57 1.40
CA LEU A 130 -8.23 -10.87 1.36
C LEU A 130 -7.93 -12.28 1.89
N ILE A 131 -8.59 -12.66 2.99
CA ILE A 131 -8.49 -14.01 3.57
C ILE A 131 -8.98 -15.06 2.57
N ASP A 132 -10.17 -14.87 1.97
CA ASP A 132 -10.74 -15.82 1.03
C ASP A 132 -9.87 -15.95 -0.24
N TYR A 133 -9.33 -14.84 -0.74
CA TYR A 133 -8.45 -14.83 -1.90
C TYR A 133 -7.13 -15.56 -1.64
N PHE A 134 -6.43 -15.26 -0.55
CA PHE A 134 -5.18 -15.92 -0.21
C PHE A 134 -5.38 -17.40 0.11
N LYS A 135 -6.45 -17.73 0.83
CA LYS A 135 -6.85 -19.11 1.08
C LYS A 135 -7.06 -19.88 -0.23
N ALA A 136 -7.79 -19.30 -1.19
CA ALA A 136 -8.02 -19.92 -2.49
C ALA A 136 -6.72 -20.17 -3.28
N ILE A 137 -5.72 -19.25 -3.19
CA ILE A 137 -4.38 -19.46 -3.77
C ILE A 137 -3.69 -20.65 -3.11
N LYS A 138 -3.68 -20.70 -1.77
CA LYS A 138 -2.98 -21.75 -1.02
C LYS A 138 -3.60 -23.12 -1.18
N GLU A 139 -4.92 -23.19 -1.38
CA GLU A 139 -5.64 -24.45 -1.60
C GLU A 139 -5.58 -24.95 -3.06
N ALA A 140 -5.31 -24.06 -4.02
CA ALA A 140 -5.22 -24.43 -5.44
C ALA A 140 -3.89 -25.13 -5.76
N PRO A 141 -3.88 -26.39 -6.24
CA PRO A 141 -2.63 -27.12 -6.52
C PRO A 141 -1.71 -26.43 -7.53
N ASP A 142 -2.28 -25.69 -8.48
CA ASP A 142 -1.59 -24.95 -9.54
C ASP A 142 -1.07 -23.58 -9.09
N LEU A 143 -1.58 -23.02 -7.96
CA LEU A 143 -1.22 -21.68 -7.48
C LEU A 143 -0.49 -21.67 -6.14
N ARG A 144 -0.54 -22.75 -5.35
CA ARG A 144 -0.02 -22.81 -3.98
C ARG A 144 1.48 -22.50 -3.84
N HIS A 145 2.23 -22.54 -4.94
CA HIS A 145 3.64 -22.17 -5.01
C HIS A 145 3.85 -20.66 -4.97
N LEU A 146 2.81 -19.88 -5.28
CA LEU A 146 2.87 -18.41 -5.25
C LEU A 146 2.87 -17.89 -3.82
N THR A 147 3.76 -16.93 -3.56
CA THR A 147 3.76 -16.22 -2.28
C THR A 147 2.69 -15.14 -2.24
N CYS A 148 2.04 -15.00 -1.08
CA CYS A 148 0.98 -14.02 -0.82
C CYS A 148 1.49 -12.93 0.12
N LEU A 149 1.69 -11.72 -0.36
CA LEU A 149 2.17 -10.58 0.44
C LEU A 149 1.09 -9.50 0.58
N ILE A 150 1.13 -8.84 1.73
CA ILE A 150 0.32 -7.67 2.03
C ILE A 150 1.22 -6.44 2.11
N ASP A 151 0.88 -5.40 1.38
CA ASP A 151 1.44 -4.07 1.53
C ASP A 151 0.43 -3.21 2.31
N SER A 152 0.82 -2.73 3.50
CA SER A 152 -0.11 -2.15 4.47
C SER A 152 0.50 -1.00 5.25
N ASN A 153 -0.37 -0.08 5.66
CA ASN A 153 -0.03 0.95 6.62
C ASN A 153 0.04 0.46 8.07
N GLY A 154 -0.17 -0.84 8.32
CA GLY A 154 -0.02 -1.48 9.62
C GLY A 154 -1.12 -1.20 10.65
N THR A 155 -2.22 -0.54 10.28
CA THR A 155 -3.29 -0.20 11.23
C THR A 155 -4.26 -1.35 11.54
N LEU A 156 -4.09 -2.52 10.90
CA LEU A 156 -4.91 -3.69 11.19
C LEU A 156 -4.74 -4.11 12.67
N SER A 157 -5.81 -4.55 13.30
CA SER A 157 -5.76 -5.06 14.67
C SER A 157 -4.98 -6.38 14.75
N LEU A 158 -4.41 -6.71 15.93
CA LEU A 158 -3.70 -7.98 16.13
C LEU A 158 -4.62 -9.19 15.84
N ASN A 159 -5.89 -9.13 16.24
CA ASN A 159 -6.87 -10.15 15.87
C ASN A 159 -7.07 -10.27 14.35
N GLY A 160 -6.99 -9.16 13.62
CA GLY A 160 -7.03 -9.16 12.14
C GLY A 160 -5.80 -9.87 11.56
N TRP A 161 -4.61 -9.55 12.05
CA TRP A 161 -3.36 -10.22 11.66
C TRP A 161 -3.40 -11.72 11.96
N GLN A 162 -3.87 -12.12 13.14
CA GLN A 162 -4.04 -13.54 13.50
C GLN A 162 -4.95 -14.30 12.54
N LYS A 163 -6.02 -13.66 12.03
CA LYS A 163 -6.96 -14.30 11.10
C LYS A 163 -6.37 -14.55 9.72
N ILE A 164 -5.52 -13.63 9.22
CA ILE A 164 -4.95 -13.76 7.87
C ILE A 164 -3.61 -14.50 7.86
N ALA A 165 -2.89 -14.52 8.98
CA ALA A 165 -1.57 -15.14 9.10
C ALA A 165 -1.46 -16.56 8.51
N PRO A 166 -2.46 -17.46 8.66
CA PRO A 166 -2.36 -18.80 8.08
C PRO A 166 -2.30 -18.85 6.55
N PHE A 167 -2.65 -17.76 5.87
CA PHE A 167 -2.81 -17.72 4.41
C PHE A 167 -1.81 -16.79 3.72
N MET A 168 -1.06 -15.97 4.48
CA MET A 168 -0.07 -15.05 3.91
C MET A 168 1.36 -15.54 4.17
N ASP A 169 2.30 -15.11 3.32
CA ASP A 169 3.73 -15.37 3.49
C ASP A 169 4.47 -14.18 4.10
N GLY A 170 3.84 -13.01 4.18
CA GLY A 170 4.41 -11.85 4.83
C GLY A 170 3.65 -10.56 4.58
N ALA A 171 4.05 -9.55 5.34
CA ALA A 171 3.57 -8.18 5.18
C ALA A 171 4.74 -7.19 5.08
N MET A 172 4.58 -6.19 4.23
CA MET A 172 5.44 -5.02 4.12
C MET A 172 4.71 -3.87 4.82
N ILE A 173 5.32 -3.28 5.84
CA ILE A 173 4.65 -2.30 6.68
C ILE A 173 5.35 -0.95 6.61
N ASP A 174 4.56 0.09 6.34
CA ASP A 174 5.01 1.48 6.35
C ASP A 174 5.01 2.06 7.76
N LEU A 175 6.17 2.45 8.28
CA LEU A 175 6.28 3.36 9.41
C LEU A 175 6.60 4.76 8.87
N LYS A 176 5.61 5.66 8.89
CA LYS A 176 5.72 6.96 8.18
C LYS A 176 6.41 8.07 9.00
N SER A 177 6.61 7.85 10.31
CA SER A 177 7.47 8.62 11.19
C SER A 177 7.62 7.88 12.52
N TRP A 178 8.61 8.26 13.33
CA TRP A 178 8.85 7.64 14.62
C TRP A 178 7.95 8.18 15.72
N SER A 179 7.90 9.51 15.94
CA SER A 179 7.05 10.09 16.96
C SER A 179 5.58 10.02 16.58
N GLU A 180 4.73 9.92 17.59
CA GLU A 180 3.28 9.89 17.39
C GLU A 180 2.76 11.23 16.86
N GLU A 181 3.31 12.33 17.35
CA GLU A 181 2.94 13.70 16.94
C GLU A 181 3.18 13.90 15.44
N THR A 182 4.40 13.61 14.97
CA THR A 182 4.76 13.71 13.55
C THR A 182 3.91 12.77 12.70
N HIS A 183 3.64 11.55 13.20
CA HIS A 183 2.80 10.61 12.48
C HIS A 183 1.35 11.10 12.35
N ILE A 184 0.77 11.67 13.40
CA ILE A 184 -0.58 12.28 13.36
C ILE A 184 -0.59 13.45 12.37
N TYR A 185 0.42 14.31 12.40
CA TYR A 185 0.55 15.41 11.44
C TYR A 185 0.57 14.91 9.98
N LEU A 186 1.34 13.87 9.70
CA LEU A 186 1.50 13.32 8.34
C LEU A 186 0.30 12.51 7.86
N THR A 187 -0.39 11.78 8.74
CA THR A 187 -1.35 10.72 8.36
C THR A 187 -2.75 10.88 8.94
N GLY A 188 -2.93 11.77 9.92
CA GLY A 188 -4.17 11.96 10.66
C GLY A 188 -4.44 10.89 11.72
N ARG A 189 -3.50 9.97 11.99
CA ARG A 189 -3.68 8.86 12.95
C ARG A 189 -2.41 8.59 13.77
N SER A 190 -2.60 8.00 14.96
CA SER A 190 -1.52 7.49 15.82
C SER A 190 -0.78 6.30 15.18
N ASN A 191 0.54 6.19 15.43
CA ASN A 191 1.37 5.06 14.99
C ASN A 191 1.47 3.94 16.04
N GLN A 192 0.81 4.05 17.18
CA GLN A 192 0.92 3.08 18.27
C GLN A 192 0.48 1.67 17.83
N ARG A 193 -0.62 1.59 17.07
CA ARG A 193 -1.10 0.30 16.53
C ARG A 193 -0.16 -0.25 15.48
N ILE A 194 0.43 0.62 14.66
CA ILE A 194 1.39 0.25 13.61
C ILE A 194 2.63 -0.39 14.24
N LYS A 195 3.22 0.22 15.26
CA LYS A 195 4.36 -0.34 16.01
C LYS A 195 4.03 -1.70 16.62
N LYS A 196 2.81 -1.87 17.18
CA LYS A 196 2.33 -3.18 17.67
C LYS A 196 2.20 -4.22 16.57
N SER A 197 1.68 -3.84 15.40
CA SER A 197 1.57 -4.71 14.22
C SER A 197 2.96 -5.15 13.73
N ILE A 198 3.91 -4.21 13.59
CA ILE A 198 5.28 -4.50 13.18
C ILE A 198 5.92 -5.53 14.12
N LYS A 199 5.83 -5.30 15.43
CA LYS A 199 6.38 -6.21 16.43
C LYS A 199 5.75 -7.60 16.37
N TRP A 200 4.42 -7.66 16.32
CA TRP A 200 3.69 -8.93 16.22
C TRP A 200 4.05 -9.71 14.97
N LEU A 201 4.10 -9.05 13.81
CA LEU A 201 4.48 -9.67 12.53
C LEU A 201 5.91 -10.20 12.56
N SER A 202 6.84 -9.46 13.17
CA SER A 202 8.22 -9.91 13.36
C SER A 202 8.31 -11.15 14.25
N GLU A 203 7.64 -11.15 15.40
CA GLU A 203 7.60 -12.28 16.35
C GLU A 203 7.01 -13.56 15.72
N HIS A 204 6.21 -13.43 14.64
CA HIS A 204 5.60 -14.54 13.91
C HIS A 204 6.29 -14.85 12.58
N ASN A 205 7.46 -14.25 12.30
CA ASN A 205 8.21 -14.37 11.03
C ASN A 205 7.38 -13.99 9.79
N LEU A 206 6.49 -13.02 9.93
CA LEU A 206 5.60 -12.52 8.87
C LEU A 206 5.89 -11.07 8.47
N LEU A 207 6.90 -10.41 9.06
CA LEU A 207 7.35 -9.09 8.63
C LEU A 207 8.36 -9.26 7.50
N ALA A 208 7.92 -9.06 6.25
CA ALA A 208 8.77 -9.17 5.07
C ALA A 208 9.68 -7.93 4.90
N GLU A 209 9.11 -6.74 5.08
CA GLU A 209 9.84 -5.46 5.02
C GLU A 209 9.25 -4.47 6.02
N LEU A 210 10.13 -3.69 6.66
CA LEU A 210 9.77 -2.43 7.32
C LEU A 210 10.17 -1.28 6.40
N ARG A 211 9.21 -0.44 6.02
CA ARG A 211 9.43 0.67 5.11
C ARG A 211 9.42 2.00 5.85
N LEU A 212 10.48 2.77 5.66
CA LEU A 212 10.66 4.12 6.20
C LEU A 212 10.58 5.12 5.04
N LEU A 213 9.57 5.97 5.01
CA LEU A 213 9.50 7.05 4.02
C LEU A 213 10.20 8.29 4.56
N TYR A 214 11.32 8.66 3.95
CA TYR A 214 12.04 9.87 4.31
C TYR A 214 11.51 11.09 3.54
N ILE A 215 11.01 12.07 4.28
CA ILE A 215 10.55 13.37 3.76
C ILE A 215 11.37 14.46 4.45
N PRO A 216 12.20 15.23 3.73
CA PRO A 216 13.01 16.29 4.32
C PRO A 216 12.17 17.25 5.20
N GLU A 217 12.64 17.55 6.40
CA GLU A 217 11.99 18.48 7.34
C GLU A 217 10.58 18.07 7.83
N LYS A 218 10.11 16.87 7.46
CA LYS A 218 8.76 16.39 7.82
C LYS A 218 8.77 15.07 8.57
N THR A 219 9.69 14.17 8.27
CA THR A 219 9.88 12.92 9.02
C THR A 219 10.98 13.11 10.05
N ASP A 220 10.85 12.47 11.19
CA ASP A 220 11.62 12.68 12.42
C ASP A 220 12.58 11.53 12.76
N TYR A 221 13.03 10.79 11.74
CA TYR A 221 13.88 9.61 11.96
C TYR A 221 15.26 9.96 12.49
N LEU A 222 15.87 11.04 12.00
CA LEU A 222 17.21 11.45 12.44
C LEU A 222 17.18 12.00 13.87
N GLU A 223 16.16 12.77 14.22
CA GLU A 223 15.95 13.31 15.57
C GLU A 223 15.67 12.20 16.60
N ASN A 224 15.10 11.07 16.12
CA ASN A 224 14.74 9.92 16.95
C ASN A 224 15.55 8.67 16.58
N ILE A 225 16.76 8.83 16.07
CA ILE A 225 17.54 7.73 15.50
C ILE A 225 17.86 6.64 16.53
N GLU A 226 18.11 6.99 17.79
CA GLU A 226 18.40 6.03 18.86
C GLU A 226 17.20 5.13 19.17
N PRO A 227 15.99 5.65 19.53
CA PRO A 227 14.84 4.81 19.81
C PRO A 227 14.35 4.08 18.55
N LEU A 228 14.47 4.65 17.35
CA LEU A 228 14.15 3.98 16.09
C LEU A 228 15.04 2.76 15.86
N SER A 229 16.36 2.95 15.97
CA SER A 229 17.34 1.87 15.77
C SER A 229 17.18 0.75 16.81
N HIS A 230 16.94 1.12 18.07
CA HIS A 230 16.67 0.15 19.12
C HIS A 230 15.42 -0.68 18.81
N PHE A 231 14.35 -0.02 18.36
CA PHE A 231 13.13 -0.71 17.94
C PHE A 231 13.40 -1.67 16.77
N ILE A 232 14.08 -1.20 15.70
CA ILE A 232 14.40 -2.02 14.54
C ILE A 232 15.24 -3.25 14.94
N ASN A 233 16.28 -3.06 15.74
CA ASN A 233 17.12 -4.16 16.22
C ASN A 233 16.34 -5.18 17.07
N SER A 234 15.29 -4.74 17.77
CA SER A 234 14.41 -5.65 18.53
C SER A 234 13.52 -6.54 17.64
N LEU A 235 13.40 -6.23 16.35
CA LEU A 235 12.60 -7.02 15.40
C LEU A 235 13.34 -8.25 14.86
N GLY A 236 14.67 -8.34 15.05
CA GLY A 236 15.50 -9.44 14.56
C GLY A 236 16.35 -9.03 13.34
N GLU A 237 17.40 -9.81 13.11
CA GLU A 237 18.45 -9.48 12.13
C GLU A 237 18.05 -9.75 10.66
N SER A 238 17.00 -10.54 10.43
CA SER A 238 16.56 -10.95 9.09
C SER A 238 15.58 -9.97 8.41
N ILE A 239 15.16 -8.93 9.12
CA ILE A 239 14.16 -7.98 8.60
C ILE A 239 14.82 -7.00 7.63
N THR A 240 14.27 -6.91 6.42
CA THR A 240 14.69 -5.89 5.45
C THR A 240 14.10 -4.53 5.81
N ILE A 241 14.95 -3.54 5.96
CA ILE A 241 14.56 -2.13 6.14
C ILE A 241 14.65 -1.43 4.79
N HIS A 242 13.54 -0.93 4.28
CA HIS A 242 13.51 -0.21 3.01
C HIS A 242 13.32 1.28 3.25
N ILE A 243 14.32 2.10 2.96
CA ILE A 243 14.20 3.55 3.02
C ILE A 243 13.69 4.04 1.67
N ASN A 244 12.50 4.64 1.65
CA ASN A 244 11.91 5.27 0.48
C ASN A 244 12.18 6.76 0.49
N ALA A 245 12.59 7.32 -0.64
CA ALA A 245 12.77 8.76 -0.82
C ALA A 245 11.43 9.39 -1.26
N PHE A 246 11.01 10.44 -0.56
CA PHE A 246 9.86 11.23 -0.98
C PHE A 246 10.17 12.01 -2.26
N HIS A 247 9.21 12.05 -3.17
CA HIS A 247 9.19 12.92 -4.35
C HIS A 247 7.81 13.54 -4.53
N GLN A 248 7.73 14.68 -5.23
CA GLN A 248 6.50 15.45 -5.39
C GLN A 248 5.51 14.86 -6.41
N HIS A 249 5.98 13.97 -7.29
CA HIS A 249 5.15 13.40 -8.34
C HIS A 249 3.97 12.61 -7.76
N GLY A 250 2.76 12.87 -8.23
CA GLY A 250 1.55 12.17 -7.82
C GLY A 250 0.92 12.62 -6.50
N VAL A 251 1.56 13.53 -5.74
CA VAL A 251 1.00 14.02 -4.48
C VAL A 251 0.08 15.23 -4.68
N TYR A 252 -0.85 15.41 -3.73
CA TYR A 252 -1.80 16.53 -3.71
C TYR A 252 -1.63 17.40 -2.46
N GLY A 253 -2.35 18.54 -2.44
CA GLY A 253 -2.38 19.45 -1.31
C GLY A 253 -1.02 20.09 -1.00
N GLU A 254 -0.72 20.29 0.28
CA GLU A 254 0.51 20.97 0.73
C GLU A 254 1.80 20.21 0.38
N ALA A 255 1.73 18.89 0.25
CA ALA A 255 2.89 18.07 -0.05
C ALA A 255 3.46 18.30 -1.48
N LYS A 256 2.70 18.91 -2.37
CA LYS A 256 3.20 19.39 -3.68
C LYS A 256 4.35 20.39 -3.55
N ASN A 257 4.41 21.09 -2.43
CA ASN A 257 5.41 22.12 -2.15
C ASN A 257 6.53 21.63 -1.23
N TRP A 258 6.50 20.37 -0.78
CA TRP A 258 7.55 19.82 0.06
C TRP A 258 8.77 19.45 -0.78
N ARG A 259 9.95 19.54 -0.19
CA ARG A 259 11.20 19.21 -0.88
C ARG A 259 11.27 17.70 -1.11
N SER A 260 11.63 17.29 -2.33
CA SER A 260 11.99 15.90 -2.61
C SER A 260 13.27 15.52 -1.87
N ALA A 261 13.33 14.27 -1.40
CA ALA A 261 14.52 13.74 -0.76
C ALA A 261 15.61 13.48 -1.81
N ASN A 262 16.84 13.89 -1.50
CA ASN A 262 17.99 13.63 -2.36
C ASN A 262 18.81 12.43 -1.86
N LYS A 263 19.75 11.99 -2.70
CA LYS A 263 20.61 10.83 -2.44
C LYS A 263 21.42 10.99 -1.15
N GLU A 264 21.98 12.17 -0.89
CA GLU A 264 22.83 12.43 0.27
C GLU A 264 22.05 12.28 1.57
N GLN A 265 20.80 12.78 1.61
CA GLN A 265 19.93 12.65 2.78
C GLN A 265 19.55 11.21 3.08
N ILE A 266 19.27 10.41 2.04
CA ILE A 266 18.98 8.98 2.19
C ILE A 266 20.22 8.21 2.68
N ILE A 267 21.41 8.50 2.11
CA ILE A 267 22.67 7.92 2.55
C ILE A 267 22.98 8.31 3.99
N ASN A 268 22.71 9.55 4.39
CA ASN A 268 22.89 9.99 5.76
C ASN A 268 22.02 9.18 6.74
N LEU A 269 20.72 9.03 6.47
CA LEU A 269 19.85 8.19 7.31
C LEU A 269 20.32 6.73 7.32
N GLN A 270 20.72 6.18 6.17
CA GLN A 270 21.27 4.83 6.09
C GLN A 270 22.51 4.66 6.97
N ASN A 271 23.47 5.59 6.89
CA ASN A 271 24.71 5.54 7.67
C ASN A 271 24.43 5.63 9.18
N GLU A 272 23.51 6.51 9.59
CA GLU A 272 23.11 6.65 10.98
C GLU A 272 22.47 5.36 11.53
N LEU A 273 21.70 4.64 10.73
CA LEU A 273 21.14 3.34 11.09
C LEU A 273 22.22 2.25 11.16
N ILE A 274 23.16 2.22 10.19
CA ILE A 274 24.29 1.26 10.16
C ILE A 274 25.19 1.45 11.40
N LEU A 275 25.51 2.69 11.77
CA LEU A 275 26.30 2.99 12.98
C LEU A 275 25.67 2.40 14.25
N ARG A 276 24.34 2.21 14.24
CA ARG A 276 23.56 1.60 15.34
C ARG A 276 23.24 0.13 15.11
N LYS A 277 24.00 -0.53 14.23
CA LYS A 277 23.92 -1.97 13.95
C LYS A 277 22.60 -2.42 13.31
N VAL A 278 21.90 -1.53 12.63
CA VAL A 278 20.77 -1.92 11.79
C VAL A 278 21.30 -2.53 10.50
N ASN A 279 20.89 -3.75 10.21
CA ASN A 279 21.33 -4.53 9.05
C ASN A 279 20.28 -4.53 7.92
N LEU A 280 20.61 -5.09 6.77
CA LEU A 280 19.71 -5.32 5.62
C LEU A 280 18.93 -4.08 5.16
N ILE A 281 19.63 -2.94 5.06
CA ILE A 281 19.02 -1.69 4.61
C ILE A 281 19.07 -1.59 3.08
N LYS A 282 17.91 -1.40 2.46
CA LYS A 282 17.76 -1.10 1.03
C LYS A 282 17.40 0.38 0.84
N THR A 283 17.96 0.99 -0.17
CA THR A 283 17.67 2.38 -0.57
C THR A 283 17.19 2.41 -2.02
N PRO A 284 16.53 3.50 -2.48
CA PRO A 284 16.13 3.63 -3.87
C PRO A 284 17.34 3.60 -4.81
N ASN A 285 17.16 3.01 -5.99
CA ASN A 285 18.16 3.04 -7.05
C ASN A 285 18.11 4.32 -7.89
N ILE A 286 16.96 5.02 -7.90
CA ILE A 286 16.69 6.21 -8.69
C ILE A 286 16.22 7.31 -7.74
N TYR A 287 16.84 8.48 -7.87
CA TYR A 287 16.46 9.71 -7.19
C TYR A 287 16.08 10.71 -8.29
N THR A 288 14.81 11.03 -8.38
CA THR A 288 14.28 12.01 -9.36
C THR A 288 14.07 13.35 -8.72
#